data_ed237419bafec234b43bee1886c24b18
#
_entry.id   ed237419bafec234b43bee1886c24b18
#
_cell.length_a   1.000
_cell.length_b   1.000
_cell.length_c   1.000
_cell.angle_alpha   90.00
_cell.angle_beta   90.00
_cell.angle_gamma   90.00
#
_symmetry.space_group_name_H-M   'P 1'
#
loop_
_entity.id
_entity.type
_entity.pdbx_description
1 polymer ?
#
loop_
_entity_poly.entity_id
_entity_poly.type
_entity_poly.pdbx_seq_one_letter_code
_entity_poly.pdbx_strand_id
1 'polypeptide(L)'
;MPKENGISAQFSLVGSGARNMITRNGEGPYDLDYNLLVMKANDEYCDPRLLKDTIRNALNKAVGGKFFSDAQDSTSCLTALLHFKDTPNVEFSFDVAITTKNKNGNYMRLIHNKNVYALGLDQYTWNEVPNSHQVKDKADEIKEEGLWQEVRDRYLEKKNMYLSWQDRNHPSFVVYVEAVNEVYNRYFNRGGGYSVQSIF
;
A
#
# COMPACT_ATOMS: atom_id res chain seq x y z
N MET A 1 -0.09 -14.77 12.76
CA MET A 1 -0.34 -13.90 13.92
C MET A 1 -1.26 -14.61 14.88
N PRO A 2 -1.04 -14.43 16.16
CA PRO A 2 -1.64 -15.30 17.17
C PRO A 2 -3.12 -15.10 17.29
N LYS A 3 -3.80 -16.23 17.41
CA LYS A 3 -5.17 -16.32 17.90
C LYS A 3 -5.32 -15.80 19.35
N GLU A 4 -4.21 -15.36 19.97
CA GLU A 4 -4.14 -14.93 21.37
C GLU A 4 -5.01 -13.73 21.69
N ASN A 5 -5.26 -12.85 20.68
CA ASN A 5 -6.05 -11.63 20.88
C ASN A 5 -7.44 -11.70 20.24
N GLY A 6 -7.95 -12.89 19.86
CA GLY A 6 -9.26 -13.01 19.24
C GLY A 6 -9.37 -12.35 17.85
N ILE A 7 -8.24 -12.01 17.21
CA ILE A 7 -8.19 -11.44 15.85
C ILE A 7 -7.65 -12.52 14.91
N SER A 8 -8.40 -12.81 13.84
CA SER A 8 -7.95 -13.63 12.71
C SER A 8 -7.66 -12.71 11.53
N ALA A 9 -6.40 -12.69 11.07
CA ALA A 9 -5.98 -11.80 9.99
C ALA A 9 -4.95 -12.48 9.08
N GLN A 10 -4.87 -11.99 7.84
CA GLN A 10 -3.94 -12.46 6.81
C GLN A 10 -3.09 -11.30 6.30
N PHE A 11 -1.78 -11.49 6.23
CA PHE A 11 -0.85 -10.58 5.57
C PHE A 11 -0.77 -10.88 4.08
N SER A 12 -0.73 -9.82 3.28
CA SER A 12 -0.46 -9.88 1.86
C SER A 12 0.48 -8.76 1.47
N LEU A 13 1.59 -9.07 0.81
CA LEU A 13 2.45 -8.08 0.18
C LEU A 13 1.66 -7.43 -0.95
N VAL A 14 1.68 -6.10 -1.01
CA VAL A 14 0.99 -5.29 -2.03
C VAL A 14 1.95 -4.25 -2.62
N GLY A 15 1.42 -3.27 -3.33
CA GLY A 15 2.21 -2.16 -3.86
C GLY A 15 3.29 -2.60 -4.86
N SER A 16 4.41 -1.91 -4.86
CA SER A 16 5.55 -2.17 -5.75
C SER A 16 6.21 -3.52 -5.46
N GLY A 17 6.22 -3.95 -4.20
CA GLY A 17 6.77 -5.23 -3.79
C GLY A 17 6.09 -6.42 -4.44
N ALA A 18 4.76 -6.46 -4.40
CA ALA A 18 3.98 -7.54 -5.02
C ALA A 18 4.10 -7.59 -6.55
N ARG A 19 4.52 -6.50 -7.18
CA ARG A 19 4.63 -6.37 -8.63
C ARG A 19 6.05 -6.53 -9.15
N ASN A 20 7.00 -6.78 -8.25
CA ASN A 20 8.43 -6.86 -8.59
C ASN A 20 8.97 -5.54 -9.18
N MET A 21 8.51 -4.40 -8.62
CA MET A 21 8.76 -3.04 -9.08
C MET A 21 9.30 -2.15 -7.95
N ILE A 22 9.96 -2.74 -6.96
CA ILE A 22 10.55 -1.99 -5.85
C ILE A 22 11.65 -1.09 -6.40
N THR A 23 11.58 0.20 -6.06
CA THR A 23 12.59 1.20 -6.39
C THR A 23 13.07 1.87 -5.11
N ARG A 24 14.33 2.27 -5.11
CA ARG A 24 14.92 3.07 -4.04
C ARG A 24 14.94 4.55 -4.47
N ASN A 25 14.51 5.42 -3.61
CA ASN A 25 14.60 6.86 -3.85
C ASN A 25 15.91 7.40 -3.23
N GLY A 26 16.95 7.49 -4.05
CA GLY A 26 18.28 7.92 -3.60
C GLY A 26 18.80 7.01 -2.48
N GLU A 27 19.20 7.62 -1.36
CA GLU A 27 19.68 6.92 -0.16
C GLU A 27 18.55 6.52 0.81
N GLY A 28 17.29 6.78 0.45
CA GLY A 28 16.13 6.41 1.28
C GLY A 28 15.94 4.90 1.42
N PRO A 29 15.08 4.44 2.33
CA PRO A 29 14.79 3.01 2.50
C PRO A 29 14.05 2.42 1.31
N TYR A 30 14.08 1.09 1.21
CA TYR A 30 13.12 0.36 0.40
C TYR A 30 11.80 0.26 1.14
N ASP A 31 10.70 0.64 0.46
CA ASP A 31 9.35 0.58 1.03
C ASP A 31 8.65 -0.72 0.65
N LEU A 32 8.16 -1.43 1.65
CA LEU A 32 7.39 -2.66 1.50
C LEU A 32 5.98 -2.44 2.05
N ASP A 33 5.01 -2.46 1.16
CA ASP A 33 3.61 -2.28 1.51
C ASP A 33 2.93 -3.63 1.78
N TYR A 34 2.21 -3.72 2.89
CA TYR A 34 1.40 -4.88 3.26
C TYR A 34 -0.04 -4.48 3.55
N ASN A 35 -0.97 -5.32 3.13
CA ASN A 35 -2.32 -5.31 3.67
C ASN A 35 -2.43 -6.39 4.75
N LEU A 36 -2.94 -6.02 5.92
CA LEU A 36 -3.40 -6.93 6.96
C LEU A 36 -4.91 -7.02 6.86
N LEU A 37 -5.40 -8.07 6.21
CA LEU A 37 -6.84 -8.33 6.09
C LEU A 37 -7.35 -8.96 7.38
N VAL A 38 -8.13 -8.22 8.16
CA VAL A 38 -8.86 -8.71 9.31
C VAL A 38 -10.11 -9.45 8.82
N MET A 39 -10.11 -10.77 8.97
CA MET A 39 -11.20 -11.66 8.54
C MET A 39 -12.23 -11.86 9.65
N LYS A 40 -11.80 -11.85 10.90
CA LYS A 40 -12.63 -12.01 12.08
C LYS A 40 -11.95 -11.33 13.27
N ALA A 41 -12.76 -10.67 14.09
CA ALA A 41 -12.32 -10.08 15.35
C ALA A 41 -13.45 -10.23 16.39
N ASN A 42 -13.09 -10.27 17.67
CA ASN A 42 -14.07 -10.25 18.76
C ASN A 42 -14.81 -8.91 18.80
N ASP A 43 -15.98 -8.89 19.43
CA ASP A 43 -16.87 -7.72 19.49
C ASP A 43 -16.21 -6.47 20.11
N GLU A 44 -15.25 -6.64 21.01
CA GLU A 44 -14.46 -5.53 21.58
C GLU A 44 -13.70 -4.73 20.53
N TYR A 45 -13.34 -5.34 19.39
CA TYR A 45 -12.65 -4.72 18.25
C TYR A 45 -13.60 -4.06 17.23
N CYS A 46 -14.89 -3.93 17.56
CA CYS A 46 -15.79 -3.02 16.82
C CYS A 46 -15.32 -1.56 16.92
N ASP A 47 -14.56 -1.21 17.98
CA ASP A 47 -13.83 0.05 18.04
C ASP A 47 -12.58 0.00 17.15
N PRO A 48 -12.55 0.79 16.05
CA PRO A 48 -11.41 0.81 15.12
C PRO A 48 -10.11 1.28 15.76
N ARG A 49 -10.19 2.13 16.80
CA ARG A 49 -9.02 2.60 17.54
C ARG A 49 -8.39 1.45 18.32
N LEU A 50 -9.20 0.74 19.10
CA LEU A 50 -8.73 -0.40 19.89
C LEU A 50 -8.13 -1.47 18.98
N LEU A 51 -8.77 -1.74 17.83
CA LEU A 51 -8.25 -2.68 16.84
C LEU A 51 -6.86 -2.24 16.34
N LYS A 52 -6.71 -0.97 15.95
CA LYS A 52 -5.43 -0.44 15.44
C LYS A 52 -4.33 -0.51 16.48
N ASP A 53 -4.62 -0.11 17.71
CA ASP A 53 -3.66 -0.15 18.82
C ASP A 53 -3.24 -1.59 19.16
N THR A 54 -4.18 -2.54 19.18
CA THR A 54 -3.89 -3.95 19.42
C THR A 54 -2.99 -4.54 18.33
N ILE A 55 -3.27 -4.24 17.06
CA ILE A 55 -2.45 -4.68 15.92
C ILE A 55 -1.07 -4.05 16.01
N ARG A 56 -0.95 -2.75 16.31
CA ARG A 56 0.32 -2.06 16.51
C ARG A 56 1.17 -2.72 17.59
N ASN A 57 0.58 -3.01 18.74
CA ASN A 57 1.25 -3.67 19.86
C ASN A 57 1.71 -5.08 19.48
N ALA A 58 0.89 -5.83 18.73
CA ALA A 58 1.25 -7.16 18.24
C ALA A 58 2.39 -7.10 17.21
N LEU A 59 2.41 -6.09 16.33
CA LEU A 59 3.51 -5.84 15.41
C LEU A 59 4.79 -5.52 16.18
N ASN A 60 4.75 -4.59 17.13
CA ASN A 60 5.91 -4.23 17.96
C ASN A 60 6.47 -5.45 18.70
N LYS A 61 5.60 -6.32 19.24
CA LYS A 61 6.03 -7.57 19.88
C LYS A 61 6.67 -8.55 18.89
N ALA A 62 6.15 -8.62 17.66
CA ALA A 62 6.64 -9.56 16.65
C ALA A 62 7.96 -9.12 15.99
N VAL A 63 8.11 -7.82 15.71
CA VAL A 63 9.33 -7.24 15.12
C VAL A 63 10.27 -6.67 16.20
N GLY A 64 9.81 -6.54 17.43
CA GLY A 64 10.52 -6.00 18.56
C GLY A 64 11.84 -6.72 18.79
N GLY A 65 12.90 -5.98 18.79
CA GLY A 65 14.27 -6.46 18.90
C GLY A 65 15.26 -5.44 18.35
N LYS A 66 16.47 -5.88 18.12
CA LYS A 66 17.64 -5.02 17.96
C LYS A 66 17.67 -4.14 16.71
N PHE A 67 16.73 -4.31 15.75
CA PHE A 67 16.85 -3.70 14.40
C PHE A 67 15.62 -2.94 13.94
N PHE A 68 14.46 -3.08 14.59
CA PHE A 68 13.24 -2.38 14.22
C PHE A 68 12.92 -1.26 15.21
N SER A 69 12.47 -0.12 14.66
CA SER A 69 11.76 0.87 15.46
C SER A 69 10.36 0.40 15.78
N ASP A 70 9.78 0.91 16.85
CA ASP A 70 8.36 0.71 17.14
C ASP A 70 7.50 1.22 15.98
N ALA A 71 6.46 0.47 15.66
CA ALA A 71 5.54 0.83 14.60
C ALA A 71 4.83 2.16 14.92
N GLN A 72 5.04 3.14 14.06
CA GLN A 72 4.42 4.45 14.14
C GLN A 72 3.01 4.39 13.51
N ASP A 73 2.08 5.07 14.13
CA ASP A 73 0.73 5.22 13.60
C ASP A 73 0.67 6.40 12.63
N SER A 74 0.48 6.10 11.36
CA SER A 74 0.18 7.09 10.32
C SER A 74 -1.33 7.10 9.99
N THR A 75 -1.75 8.00 9.11
CA THR A 75 -3.16 8.12 8.71
C THR A 75 -3.73 6.80 8.18
N SER A 76 -3.04 6.11 7.30
CA SER A 76 -3.56 4.95 6.55
C SER A 76 -2.87 3.64 6.84
N CYS A 77 -1.76 3.64 7.58
CA CYS A 77 -0.97 2.44 7.88
C CYS A 77 -0.28 2.51 9.24
N LEU A 78 0.40 1.43 9.59
CA LEU A 78 1.36 1.35 10.66
C LEU A 78 2.74 1.19 9.99
N THR A 79 3.68 2.09 10.29
CA THR A 79 5.00 2.12 9.66
C THR A 79 6.07 1.67 10.66
N ALA A 80 6.84 0.64 10.33
CA ALA A 80 8.01 0.22 11.08
C ALA A 80 9.27 0.35 10.21
N LEU A 81 10.37 0.82 10.80
CA LEU A 81 11.64 1.05 10.13
C LEU A 81 12.67 0.01 10.58
N LEU A 82 13.35 -0.61 9.63
CA LEU A 82 14.46 -1.52 9.89
C LEU A 82 15.78 -0.78 9.75
N HIS A 83 16.59 -0.88 10.81
CA HIS A 83 17.96 -0.39 10.87
C HIS A 83 18.93 -1.56 11.03
N PHE A 84 19.92 -1.70 10.17
CA PHE A 84 21.00 -2.65 10.41
C PHE A 84 21.98 -2.13 11.46
N LYS A 85 22.56 -3.05 12.23
CA LYS A 85 23.32 -2.77 13.45
C LYS A 85 24.48 -1.80 13.26
N ASP A 86 25.09 -1.78 12.10
CA ASP A 86 26.33 -1.05 11.82
C ASP A 86 26.14 0.08 10.78
N THR A 87 24.89 0.38 10.40
CA THR A 87 24.57 1.47 9.45
C THR A 87 23.67 2.50 10.11
N PRO A 88 23.96 3.81 9.98
CA PRO A 88 23.08 4.85 10.48
C PRO A 88 21.81 5.00 9.64
N ASN A 89 21.74 4.35 8.49
CA ASN A 89 20.66 4.51 7.52
C ASN A 89 19.53 3.50 7.74
N VAL A 90 18.31 3.94 7.51
CA VAL A 90 17.15 3.04 7.39
C VAL A 90 17.25 2.27 6.08
N GLU A 91 17.24 0.94 6.15
CA GLU A 91 17.35 0.09 4.95
C GLU A 91 15.98 -0.28 4.38
N PHE A 92 15.00 -0.54 5.25
CA PHE A 92 13.66 -0.88 4.87
C PHE A 92 12.63 -0.16 5.73
N SER A 93 11.52 0.22 5.10
CA SER A 93 10.28 0.55 5.79
C SER A 93 9.20 -0.48 5.47
N PHE A 94 8.36 -0.75 6.44
CA PHE A 94 7.19 -1.61 6.28
C PHE A 94 5.95 -0.81 6.60
N ASP A 95 5.10 -0.64 5.61
CA ASP A 95 3.80 -0.04 5.76
C ASP A 95 2.72 -1.11 5.80
N VAL A 96 2.01 -1.19 6.92
CA VAL A 96 0.93 -2.17 7.13
C VAL A 96 -0.40 -1.46 7.16
N ALA A 97 -1.17 -1.55 6.09
CA ALA A 97 -2.54 -1.07 6.03
C ALA A 97 -3.49 -2.12 6.61
N ILE A 98 -4.31 -1.71 7.58
CA ILE A 98 -5.33 -2.57 8.17
C ILE A 98 -6.57 -2.52 7.30
N THR A 99 -7.02 -3.66 6.82
CA THR A 99 -8.16 -3.79 5.92
C THR A 99 -9.16 -4.80 6.42
N THR A 100 -10.40 -4.68 6.00
CA THR A 100 -11.47 -5.67 6.20
C THR A 100 -12.35 -5.70 4.96
N LYS A 101 -13.39 -6.53 4.95
CA LYS A 101 -14.43 -6.52 3.92
C LYS A 101 -15.76 -6.08 4.52
N ASN A 102 -16.47 -5.21 3.81
CA ASN A 102 -17.83 -4.87 4.16
C ASN A 102 -18.82 -6.00 3.78
N LYS A 103 -20.09 -5.82 4.10
CA LYS A 103 -21.17 -6.81 3.82
C LYS A 103 -21.31 -7.11 2.31
N ASN A 104 -20.90 -6.20 1.44
CA ASN A 104 -20.93 -6.34 -0.01
C ASN A 104 -19.66 -6.99 -0.58
N GLY A 105 -18.69 -7.33 0.27
CA GLY A 105 -17.40 -7.90 -0.13
C GLY A 105 -16.35 -6.87 -0.55
N ASN A 106 -16.67 -5.57 -0.52
CA ASN A 106 -15.73 -4.50 -0.86
C ASN A 106 -14.68 -4.34 0.24
N TYR A 107 -13.44 -4.08 -0.17
CA TYR A 107 -12.36 -3.82 0.77
C TYR A 107 -12.51 -2.45 1.42
N MET A 108 -12.38 -2.44 2.74
CA MET A 108 -12.37 -1.25 3.58
C MET A 108 -10.98 -1.09 4.17
N ARG A 109 -10.47 0.14 4.26
CA ARG A 109 -9.20 0.46 4.93
C ARG A 109 -9.47 1.29 6.16
N LEU A 110 -8.78 0.96 7.25
CA LEU A 110 -8.83 1.73 8.49
C LEU A 110 -8.01 3.01 8.34
N ILE A 111 -8.66 4.14 8.54
CA ILE A 111 -8.08 5.48 8.46
C ILE A 111 -8.08 6.12 9.84
N HIS A 112 -6.96 6.71 10.23
CA HIS A 112 -6.80 7.52 11.42
C HIS A 112 -6.67 8.99 11.05
N ASN A 113 -7.74 9.74 11.17
CA ASN A 113 -7.74 11.20 10.96
C ASN A 113 -7.35 11.88 12.26
N LYS A 114 -6.18 12.50 12.29
CA LYS A 114 -5.64 13.21 13.46
C LYS A 114 -6.19 14.64 13.52
N ASN A 115 -6.45 15.12 14.74
CA ASN A 115 -6.86 16.50 15.01
C ASN A 115 -8.11 16.96 14.23
N VAL A 116 -9.11 16.10 14.10
CA VAL A 116 -10.37 16.47 13.44
C VAL A 116 -11.02 17.62 14.21
N TYR A 117 -11.49 18.65 13.48
CA TYR A 117 -12.18 19.83 14.00
C TYR A 117 -11.34 20.77 14.87
N ALA A 118 -10.02 20.80 14.76
CA ALA A 118 -9.12 21.63 15.59
C ALA A 118 -9.31 21.46 17.13
N LEU A 119 -10.00 20.40 17.56
CA LEU A 119 -10.27 20.09 18.97
C LEU A 119 -9.28 19.08 19.55
N GLY A 120 -8.25 18.67 18.79
CA GLY A 120 -7.30 17.66 19.20
C GLY A 120 -7.89 16.24 19.30
N LEU A 121 -9.08 16.02 18.74
CA LEU A 121 -9.74 14.73 18.74
C LEU A 121 -9.32 13.91 17.51
N ASP A 122 -8.96 12.68 17.74
CA ASP A 122 -8.64 11.71 16.68
C ASP A 122 -9.90 10.94 16.28
N GLN A 123 -10.09 10.76 14.98
CA GLN A 123 -11.20 9.98 14.44
C GLN A 123 -10.65 8.77 13.67
N TYR A 124 -11.24 7.61 13.94
CA TYR A 124 -10.95 6.36 13.23
C TYR A 124 -12.15 5.95 12.39
N THR A 125 -11.94 5.76 11.09
CA THR A 125 -13.01 5.43 10.15
C THR A 125 -12.59 4.29 9.21
N TRP A 126 -13.60 3.56 8.72
CA TRP A 126 -13.40 2.59 7.65
C TRP A 126 -13.79 3.23 6.32
N ASN A 127 -12.82 3.41 5.43
CA ASN A 127 -13.03 3.97 4.11
C ASN A 127 -12.94 2.88 3.05
N GLU A 128 -13.86 2.90 2.09
CA GLU A 128 -13.84 1.96 0.98
C GLU A 128 -12.60 2.19 0.10
N VAL A 129 -11.94 1.10 -0.25
CA VAL A 129 -10.76 1.13 -1.14
C VAL A 129 -11.28 1.16 -2.58
N PRO A 130 -10.80 2.10 -3.43
CA PRO A 130 -11.19 2.14 -4.83
C PRO A 130 -10.92 0.82 -5.55
N ASN A 131 -11.84 0.42 -6.40
CA ASN A 131 -11.72 -0.79 -7.19
C ASN A 131 -10.70 -0.59 -8.33
N SER A 132 -9.78 -1.52 -8.48
CA SER A 132 -8.73 -1.52 -9.51
C SER A 132 -8.82 -2.70 -10.48
N HIS A 133 -9.99 -3.35 -10.61
CA HIS A 133 -10.15 -4.55 -11.45
C HIS A 133 -9.70 -4.32 -12.89
N GLN A 134 -10.09 -3.22 -13.53
CA GLN A 134 -9.71 -2.94 -14.92
C GLN A 134 -8.19 -2.87 -15.14
N VAL A 135 -7.45 -2.29 -14.19
CA VAL A 135 -5.99 -2.25 -14.27
C VAL A 135 -5.38 -3.62 -14.04
N LYS A 136 -5.99 -4.43 -13.18
CA LYS A 136 -5.55 -5.80 -12.93
C LYS A 136 -5.71 -6.67 -14.17
N ASP A 137 -6.87 -6.62 -14.83
CA ASP A 137 -7.15 -7.42 -16.02
C ASP A 137 -6.15 -7.10 -17.15
N LYS A 138 -5.91 -5.80 -17.43
CA LYS A 138 -4.87 -5.37 -18.37
C LYS A 138 -3.48 -5.85 -17.98
N ALA A 139 -3.12 -5.76 -16.69
CA ALA A 139 -1.82 -6.21 -16.20
C ALA A 139 -1.64 -7.72 -16.34
N ASP A 140 -2.71 -8.49 -16.17
CA ASP A 140 -2.67 -9.93 -16.31
C ASP A 140 -2.51 -10.34 -17.79
N GLU A 141 -3.25 -9.71 -18.73
CA GLU A 141 -3.04 -9.89 -20.18
C GLU A 141 -1.60 -9.54 -20.63
N ILE A 142 -1.05 -8.42 -20.13
CA ILE A 142 0.34 -8.03 -20.42
C ILE A 142 1.34 -9.09 -19.94
N LYS A 143 1.10 -9.71 -18.77
CA LYS A 143 1.96 -10.77 -18.23
C LYS A 143 1.86 -12.06 -19.04
N GLU A 144 0.64 -12.45 -19.46
CA GLU A 144 0.40 -13.62 -20.28
C GLU A 144 1.17 -13.53 -21.62
N GLU A 145 1.28 -12.33 -22.18
CA GLU A 145 2.06 -12.06 -23.41
C GLU A 145 3.58 -11.84 -23.15
N GLY A 146 4.04 -12.00 -21.90
CA GLY A 146 5.46 -11.84 -21.55
C GLY A 146 5.99 -10.40 -21.57
N LEU A 147 5.10 -9.41 -21.66
CA LEU A 147 5.46 -7.99 -21.82
C LEU A 147 5.62 -7.24 -20.47
N TRP A 148 5.68 -7.99 -19.35
CA TRP A 148 5.73 -7.36 -18.01
C TRP A 148 6.98 -6.50 -17.78
N GLN A 149 8.10 -6.85 -18.44
CA GLN A 149 9.32 -6.06 -18.34
C GLN A 149 9.13 -4.64 -18.88
N GLU A 150 8.36 -4.44 -19.95
CA GLU A 150 8.07 -3.10 -20.49
C GLU A 150 7.28 -2.23 -19.51
N VAL A 151 6.35 -2.85 -18.75
CA VAL A 151 5.63 -2.12 -17.70
C VAL A 151 6.59 -1.67 -16.61
N ARG A 152 7.54 -2.52 -16.21
CA ARG A 152 8.56 -2.17 -15.20
C ARG A 152 9.46 -1.03 -15.66
N ASP A 153 9.96 -1.10 -16.89
CA ASP A 153 10.83 -0.07 -17.47
C ASP A 153 10.08 1.26 -17.59
N ARG A 154 8.83 1.21 -18.05
CA ARG A 154 8.01 2.41 -18.18
C ARG A 154 7.62 3.01 -16.81
N TYR A 155 7.33 2.17 -15.84
CA TYR A 155 7.08 2.62 -14.46
C TYR A 155 8.31 3.32 -13.88
N LEU A 156 9.50 2.75 -14.04
CA LEU A 156 10.74 3.32 -13.54
C LEU A 156 11.06 4.67 -14.20
N GLU A 157 10.90 4.77 -15.51
CA GLU A 157 11.08 6.01 -16.25
C GLU A 157 10.16 7.13 -15.73
N LYS A 158 8.86 6.85 -15.66
CA LYS A 158 7.88 7.81 -15.15
C LYS A 158 8.12 8.17 -13.69
N LYS A 159 8.43 7.19 -12.85
CA LYS A 159 8.71 7.40 -11.44
C LYS A 159 9.89 8.37 -11.25
N ASN A 160 10.99 8.16 -11.97
CA ASN A 160 12.17 9.02 -11.93
C ASN A 160 11.85 10.43 -12.44
N MET A 161 11.05 10.54 -13.50
CA MET A 161 10.60 11.83 -14.04
C MET A 161 9.80 12.62 -13.00
N TYR A 162 8.77 12.02 -12.39
CA TYR A 162 7.94 12.69 -11.38
C TYR A 162 8.74 13.04 -10.11
N LEU A 163 9.65 12.17 -9.68
CA LEU A 163 10.54 12.46 -8.56
C LEU A 163 11.48 13.63 -8.85
N SER A 164 12.04 13.71 -10.06
CA SER A 164 12.91 14.82 -10.45
C SER A 164 12.17 16.16 -10.51
N TRP A 165 10.89 16.14 -10.83
CA TRP A 165 10.01 17.33 -10.83
C TRP A 165 9.42 17.65 -9.45
N GLN A 166 9.74 16.85 -8.42
CA GLN A 166 9.13 16.95 -7.08
C GLN A 166 7.59 16.93 -7.11
N ASP A 167 7.03 16.24 -8.10
CA ASP A 167 5.58 16.14 -8.30
C ASP A 167 4.96 15.20 -7.26
N ARG A 168 4.10 15.76 -6.41
CA ARG A 168 3.38 15.04 -5.35
C ARG A 168 2.01 14.50 -5.82
N ASN A 169 1.56 14.86 -7.02
CA ASN A 169 0.25 14.45 -7.54
C ASN A 169 0.29 13.07 -8.20
N HIS A 170 1.49 12.51 -8.40
CA HIS A 170 1.68 11.19 -9.00
C HIS A 170 2.23 10.18 -8.00
N PRO A 171 1.40 9.71 -7.02
CA PRO A 171 1.79 8.64 -6.13
C PRO A 171 2.08 7.35 -6.91
N SER A 172 2.85 6.43 -6.33
CA SER A 172 3.32 5.21 -7.00
C SER A 172 2.23 4.38 -7.67
N PHE A 173 1.01 4.38 -7.11
CA PHE A 173 -0.12 3.67 -7.71
C PHE A 173 -0.60 4.34 -9.02
N VAL A 174 -0.65 5.67 -9.07
CA VAL A 174 -1.01 6.41 -10.29
C VAL A 174 0.02 6.14 -11.38
N VAL A 175 1.31 6.23 -11.07
CA VAL A 175 2.40 5.91 -12.00
C VAL A 175 2.29 4.47 -12.53
N TYR A 176 1.92 3.53 -11.66
CA TYR A 176 1.67 2.15 -12.06
C TYR A 176 0.50 2.03 -13.04
N VAL A 177 -0.62 2.68 -12.76
CA VAL A 177 -1.80 2.69 -13.64
C VAL A 177 -1.45 3.28 -15.01
N GLU A 178 -0.70 4.37 -15.05
CA GLU A 178 -0.22 4.98 -16.29
C GLU A 178 0.67 4.03 -17.10
N ALA A 179 1.65 3.39 -16.45
CA ALA A 179 2.57 2.46 -17.11
C ALA A 179 1.82 1.26 -17.70
N VAL A 180 0.89 0.66 -16.95
CA VAL A 180 0.06 -0.45 -17.45
C VAL A 180 -0.79 -0.01 -18.63
N ASN A 181 -1.50 1.12 -18.54
CA ASN A 181 -2.34 1.59 -19.61
C ASN A 181 -1.55 1.92 -20.88
N GLU A 182 -0.36 2.51 -20.73
CA GLU A 182 0.48 2.87 -21.87
C GLU A 182 0.99 1.62 -22.62
N VAL A 183 1.50 0.63 -21.89
CA VAL A 183 1.93 -0.64 -22.50
C VAL A 183 0.74 -1.37 -23.11
N TYR A 184 -0.38 -1.47 -22.39
CA TYR A 184 -1.59 -2.09 -22.91
C TYR A 184 -2.06 -1.46 -24.23
N ASN A 185 -2.15 -0.13 -24.26
CA ASN A 185 -2.59 0.58 -25.46
C ASN A 185 -1.63 0.40 -26.64
N ARG A 186 -0.31 0.31 -26.35
CA ARG A 186 0.70 0.09 -27.41
C ARG A 186 0.55 -1.26 -28.09
N TYR A 187 0.24 -2.31 -27.36
CA TYR A 187 0.25 -3.68 -27.88
C TYR A 187 -1.14 -4.23 -28.22
N PHE A 188 -2.17 -3.85 -27.47
CA PHE A 188 -3.51 -4.43 -27.59
C PHE A 188 -4.52 -3.48 -28.25
N ASN A 189 -4.32 -2.15 -28.16
CA ASN A 189 -5.25 -1.15 -28.75
C ASN A 189 -4.67 -0.45 -29.98
N ARG A 190 -4.11 -1.17 -30.93
CA ARG A 190 -3.56 -0.58 -32.18
C ARG A 190 -4.61 0.01 -33.14
N GLY A 191 -5.88 0.11 -32.76
CA GLY A 191 -6.98 0.54 -33.62
C GLY A 191 -7.88 1.68 -33.13
N GLY A 192 -7.60 2.35 -32.00
CA GLY A 192 -8.46 3.40 -31.47
C GLY A 192 -7.68 4.63 -31.00
N GLY A 193 -8.00 5.78 -31.58
CA GLY A 193 -7.42 7.08 -31.19
C GLY A 193 -7.55 7.37 -29.69
N TYR A 194 -6.60 8.13 -29.18
CA TYR A 194 -6.52 8.56 -27.78
C TYR A 194 -7.83 9.14 -27.27
N SER A 195 -8.54 8.43 -26.41
CA SER A 195 -9.52 9.03 -25.53
C SER A 195 -8.96 8.97 -24.10
N VAL A 196 -8.46 10.09 -23.63
CA VAL A 196 -8.20 10.33 -22.21
C VAL A 196 -9.56 10.48 -21.56
N GLN A 197 -10.15 9.38 -21.08
CA GLN A 197 -11.26 9.47 -20.14
C GLN A 197 -10.68 9.71 -18.77
N SER A 198 -10.94 10.90 -18.24
CA SER A 198 -10.66 11.32 -16.87
C SER A 198 -11.25 10.30 -15.88
N ILE A 199 -10.36 9.65 -15.14
CA ILE A 199 -10.72 8.84 -13.98
C ILE A 199 -10.47 9.73 -12.76
N PHE A 200 -11.50 10.46 -12.34
CA PHE A 200 -11.65 11.06 -11.03
C PHE A 200 -13.03 10.76 -10.49
#